data_d3c71c5932017ba57bf76650eedec798
#
_entry.id   d3c71c5932017ba57bf76650eedec798
#
_cell.length_a   1.000
_cell.length_b   1.000
_cell.length_c   1.000
_cell.angle_alpha   90.00
_cell.angle_beta   90.00
_cell.angle_gamma   90.00
#
_symmetry.space_group_name_H-M   'P 1'
#
loop_
_entity.id
_entity.type
_entity.pdbx_description
1 polymer ?
#
loop_
_entity_poly.entity_id
_entity_poly.type
_entity_poly.pdbx_seq_one_letter_code
_entity_poly.pdbx_strand_id
1 'polypeptide(L)'
;MTACTRLKLRAEDDGDLAVISACLEDAVFAVREMAFEPADERFAAILVRRCREAAGGPSGQARAAIHFDAVSAVKLRGIDRSEPAQLLKLAGIVAEPGRSATVVRLMFQDGAEVWIEADRLACLFQDLEEPRLASAQEREGRP
;
A
#
# COMPACT_ATOMS: atom_id res chain seq x y z
N MET A 1 6.98 8.76 24.90
CA MET A 1 6.64 9.22 23.56
C MET A 1 6.84 8.10 22.56
N THR A 2 5.91 7.97 21.69
CA THR A 2 5.96 6.90 20.70
C THR A 2 6.42 7.45 19.38
N ALA A 3 7.52 6.96 18.89
CA ALA A 3 7.94 7.28 17.55
C ALA A 3 7.36 6.25 16.58
N CYS A 4 7.23 6.65 15.33
CA CYS A 4 6.88 5.69 14.30
C CYS A 4 7.95 4.63 14.24
N THR A 5 7.55 3.40 14.27
CA THR A 5 8.48 2.29 14.20
C THR A 5 8.40 1.63 12.83
N ARG A 6 9.49 0.97 12.49
CA ARG A 6 9.54 0.19 11.27
C ARG A 6 8.59 -0.99 11.39
N LEU A 7 7.76 -1.18 10.37
CA LEU A 7 6.71 -2.19 10.39
C LEU A 7 7.01 -3.30 9.41
N LYS A 8 6.59 -4.50 9.79
CA LYS A 8 6.55 -5.65 8.91
C LYS A 8 5.33 -6.45 9.31
N LEU A 9 4.34 -6.49 8.43
CA LEU A 9 3.04 -7.08 8.72
C LEU A 9 2.66 -8.07 7.64
N ARG A 10 2.07 -9.16 8.07
CA ARG A 10 1.61 -10.21 7.17
C ARG A 10 0.11 -10.36 7.33
N ALA A 11 -0.58 -10.62 6.24
CA ALA A 11 -2.02 -10.83 6.27
C ALA A 11 -2.39 -12.07 5.49
N GLU A 12 -3.14 -12.95 6.15
CA GLU A 12 -3.65 -14.16 5.53
C GLU A 12 -5.16 -14.27 5.74
N ASP A 13 -5.76 -13.30 6.41
CA ASP A 13 -7.20 -13.23 6.59
C ASP A 13 -7.64 -11.76 6.58
N ASP A 14 -8.97 -11.59 6.60
CA ASP A 14 -9.55 -10.25 6.49
C ASP A 14 -9.16 -9.35 7.65
N GLY A 15 -9.06 -9.92 8.85
CA GLY A 15 -8.72 -9.14 10.02
C GLY A 15 -7.31 -8.57 9.95
N ASP A 16 -6.37 -9.40 9.53
CA ASP A 16 -4.99 -8.94 9.36
C ASP A 16 -4.91 -7.90 8.24
N LEU A 17 -5.65 -8.12 7.16
CA LEU A 17 -5.61 -7.19 6.04
C LEU A 17 -6.18 -5.84 6.47
N ALA A 18 -7.19 -5.82 7.33
CA ALA A 18 -7.76 -4.58 7.84
C ALA A 18 -6.71 -3.77 8.60
N VAL A 19 -5.82 -4.45 9.33
CA VAL A 19 -4.75 -3.76 10.04
C VAL A 19 -3.79 -3.10 9.04
N ILE A 20 -3.40 -3.84 8.01
CA ILE A 20 -2.52 -3.27 6.99
C ILE A 20 -3.22 -2.10 6.28
N SER A 21 -4.50 -2.26 5.94
CA SER A 21 -5.26 -1.21 5.29
C SER A 21 -5.27 0.06 6.12
N ALA A 22 -5.46 -0.07 7.44
CA ALA A 22 -5.47 1.09 8.32
C ALA A 22 -4.10 1.77 8.37
N CYS A 23 -3.03 0.98 8.35
CA CYS A 23 -1.67 1.52 8.34
C CYS A 23 -1.36 2.26 7.05
N LEU A 24 -2.02 1.92 5.97
CA LEU A 24 -1.73 2.45 4.65
C LEU A 24 -2.73 3.51 4.19
N GLU A 25 -3.64 3.91 5.04
CA GLU A 25 -4.57 4.99 4.66
C GLU A 25 -3.76 6.23 4.28
N ASP A 26 -4.10 6.82 3.13
CA ASP A 26 -3.42 7.99 2.57
C ASP A 26 -2.01 7.69 2.05
N ALA A 27 -1.58 6.43 2.01
CA ALA A 27 -0.29 6.11 1.41
C ALA A 27 -0.32 6.44 -0.08
N VAL A 28 0.84 6.85 -0.61
CA VAL A 28 0.97 7.26 -1.99
C VAL A 28 1.69 6.16 -2.77
N PHE A 29 1.04 5.72 -3.84
CA PHE A 29 1.58 4.71 -4.76
C PHE A 29 1.94 5.39 -6.07
N ALA A 30 3.10 5.06 -6.62
CA ALA A 30 3.44 5.50 -7.97
C ALA A 30 3.12 4.39 -8.95
N VAL A 31 2.41 4.71 -10.02
CA VAL A 31 1.99 3.70 -10.99
C VAL A 31 3.19 2.94 -11.54
N ARG A 32 4.30 3.66 -11.78
CA ARG A 32 5.51 3.02 -12.33
C ARG A 32 6.16 2.04 -11.37
N GLU A 33 5.76 2.05 -10.10
CA GLU A 33 6.34 1.15 -9.10
C GLU A 33 5.39 0.04 -8.69
N MET A 34 4.39 -0.22 -9.51
CA MET A 34 3.52 -1.36 -9.36
C MET A 34 3.85 -2.37 -10.45
N ALA A 35 3.92 -3.64 -10.08
CA ALA A 35 4.27 -4.68 -11.05
C ALA A 35 3.55 -5.97 -10.74
N PHE A 36 3.05 -6.62 -11.79
CA PHE A 36 2.55 -7.98 -11.71
C PHE A 36 3.53 -8.88 -12.45
N GLU A 37 4.01 -9.89 -11.75
CA GLU A 37 4.96 -10.85 -12.29
C GLU A 37 4.29 -12.21 -12.36
N PRO A 38 3.73 -12.56 -13.52
CA PRO A 38 2.96 -13.79 -13.63
C PRO A 38 3.77 -15.06 -13.34
N ALA A 39 5.05 -15.07 -13.70
CA ALA A 39 5.88 -16.25 -13.46
C ALA A 39 6.05 -16.53 -11.97
N ASP A 40 6.04 -15.49 -11.16
CA ASP A 40 6.16 -15.63 -9.70
C ASP A 40 4.80 -15.58 -9.02
N GLU A 41 3.73 -15.38 -9.78
CA GLU A 41 2.37 -15.24 -9.25
C GLU A 41 2.33 -14.17 -8.16
N ARG A 42 2.96 -13.02 -8.43
CA ARG A 42 3.11 -11.98 -7.42
C ARG A 42 2.76 -10.61 -7.99
N PHE A 43 1.97 -9.86 -7.24
CA PHE A 43 1.80 -8.44 -7.47
C PHE A 43 2.53 -7.68 -6.37
N ALA A 44 3.32 -6.68 -6.74
CA ALA A 44 4.08 -5.91 -5.78
C ALA A 44 4.01 -4.44 -6.10
N ALA A 45 4.14 -3.62 -5.07
CA ALA A 45 4.15 -2.18 -5.22
C ALA A 45 5.03 -1.55 -4.16
N ILE A 46 5.67 -0.45 -4.53
CA ILE A 46 6.41 0.38 -3.60
C ILE A 46 5.59 1.64 -3.37
N LEU A 47 5.54 2.08 -2.13
CA LEU A 47 4.69 3.17 -1.72
C LEU A 47 5.38 4.00 -0.66
N VAL A 48 4.80 5.15 -0.36
CA VAL A 48 5.21 5.98 0.78
C VAL A 48 4.02 6.03 1.73
N ARG A 49 4.20 5.51 2.94
CA ARG A 49 3.14 5.55 3.94
C ARG A 49 3.34 6.70 4.90
N ARG A 50 2.25 7.16 5.44
CA ARG A 50 2.33 8.15 6.50
C ARG A 50 2.44 7.46 7.83
N CYS A 51 3.30 8.00 8.68
CA CYS A 51 3.44 7.56 10.04
C CYS A 51 2.79 8.62 10.91
N ARG A 52 1.71 8.26 11.60
CA ARG A 52 0.97 9.22 12.41
C ARG A 52 1.23 8.96 13.87
N GLU A 53 1.63 10.00 14.57
CA GLU A 53 1.78 9.94 15.99
C GLU A 53 0.44 10.19 16.68
N ALA A 54 0.41 9.96 17.97
CA ALA A 54 -0.75 10.36 18.76
C ALA A 54 -0.98 11.85 18.59
N ALA A 55 -2.21 12.28 18.88
CA ALA A 55 -2.60 13.68 18.68
C ALA A 55 -1.56 14.61 19.29
N GLY A 56 -1.14 15.59 18.52
CA GLY A 56 -0.14 16.56 18.97
C GLY A 56 1.29 16.13 18.77
N GLY A 57 1.52 14.88 18.32
CA GLY A 57 2.87 14.42 18.11
C GLY A 57 3.38 14.69 16.70
N PRO A 58 4.64 14.42 16.45
CA PRO A 58 5.20 14.60 15.13
C PRO A 58 4.66 13.55 14.15
N SER A 59 4.68 13.87 12.89
CA SER A 59 4.32 12.93 11.85
C SER A 59 5.56 12.64 11.00
N GLY A 60 5.50 11.52 10.28
CA GLY A 60 6.60 11.13 9.44
C GLY A 60 6.13 10.30 8.27
N GLN A 61 7.08 9.75 7.55
CA GLN A 61 6.78 8.91 6.41
C GLN A 61 7.88 7.88 6.20
N ALA A 62 7.55 6.83 5.49
CA ALA A 62 8.50 5.78 5.18
C ALA A 62 8.18 5.19 3.84
N ARG A 63 9.23 4.84 3.08
CA ARG A 63 9.06 4.02 1.90
C ARG A 63 8.82 2.60 2.36
N ALA A 64 7.89 1.94 1.69
CA ALA A 64 7.50 0.60 2.07
C ALA A 64 7.14 -0.19 0.83
N ALA A 65 7.08 -1.49 0.99
CA ALA A 65 6.67 -2.39 -0.08
C ALA A 65 5.52 -3.24 0.39
N ILE A 66 4.60 -3.53 -0.52
CA ILE A 66 3.54 -4.48 -0.27
C ILE A 66 3.53 -5.46 -1.43
N HIS A 67 3.35 -6.74 -1.14
CA HIS A 67 3.15 -7.69 -2.20
C HIS A 67 2.09 -8.70 -1.82
N PHE A 68 1.49 -9.26 -2.85
CA PHE A 68 0.50 -10.33 -2.73
C PHE A 68 0.99 -11.51 -3.54
N ASP A 69 0.96 -12.70 -2.93
CA ASP A 69 1.38 -13.93 -3.58
C ASP A 69 0.17 -14.75 -4.01
N ALA A 70 0.42 -15.80 -4.76
CA ALA A 70 -0.61 -16.68 -5.29
C ALA A 70 -1.58 -15.93 -6.22
N VAL A 71 -1.08 -14.90 -6.89
CA VAL A 71 -1.89 -14.03 -7.74
C VAL A 71 -1.96 -14.62 -9.14
N SER A 72 -3.19 -14.78 -9.64
CA SER A 72 -3.42 -15.31 -10.98
C SER A 72 -3.69 -14.22 -12.00
N ALA A 73 -4.22 -13.07 -11.56
CA ALA A 73 -4.55 -12.00 -12.50
C ALA A 73 -4.63 -10.67 -11.76
N VAL A 74 -4.32 -9.60 -12.48
CA VAL A 74 -4.43 -8.24 -11.96
C VAL A 74 -5.16 -7.40 -13.00
N LYS A 75 -6.14 -6.63 -12.55
CA LYS A 75 -6.88 -5.73 -13.41
C LYS A 75 -6.79 -4.33 -12.86
N LEU A 76 -6.60 -3.36 -13.73
CA LEU A 76 -6.51 -1.96 -13.36
C LEU A 76 -7.76 -1.24 -13.83
N ARG A 77 -8.30 -0.39 -12.98
CA ARG A 77 -9.47 0.40 -13.31
C ARG A 77 -9.18 1.86 -12.99
N GLY A 78 -9.36 2.72 -13.99
CA GLY A 78 -9.13 4.15 -13.78
C GLY A 78 -7.68 4.54 -13.64
N ILE A 79 -6.77 3.68 -14.07
CA ILE A 79 -5.34 3.93 -13.99
C ILE A 79 -4.79 3.96 -15.41
N ASP A 80 -4.11 5.05 -15.75
CA ASP A 80 -3.53 5.23 -17.07
C ASP A 80 -2.08 4.77 -17.06
N ARG A 81 -1.84 3.60 -17.63
CA ARG A 81 -0.50 3.01 -17.63
C ARG A 81 0.47 3.76 -18.53
N SER A 82 -0.03 4.63 -19.40
CA SER A 82 0.83 5.44 -20.24
C SER A 82 1.38 6.65 -19.49
N GLU A 83 0.93 6.87 -18.25
CA GLU A 83 1.44 7.95 -17.41
C GLU A 83 2.15 7.37 -16.21
N PRO A 84 3.41 6.94 -16.36
CA PRO A 84 4.10 6.30 -15.24
C PRO A 84 4.33 7.22 -14.05
N ALA A 85 4.30 8.52 -14.25
CA ALA A 85 4.49 9.47 -13.16
C ALA A 85 3.23 9.67 -12.31
N GLN A 86 2.11 9.02 -12.68
CA GLN A 86 0.86 9.17 -11.94
C GLN A 86 1.01 8.66 -10.51
N LEU A 87 0.48 9.45 -9.58
CA LEU A 87 0.48 9.08 -8.16
C LEU A 87 -0.95 8.82 -7.71
N LEU A 88 -1.12 7.80 -6.88
CA LEU A 88 -2.44 7.38 -6.38
C LEU A 88 -2.37 7.34 -4.87
N LYS A 89 -3.38 7.92 -4.22
CA LYS A 89 -3.45 7.95 -2.76
C LYS A 89 -4.47 6.90 -2.31
N LEU A 90 -4.03 6.01 -1.44
CA LEU A 90 -4.84 4.86 -1.06
C LEU A 90 -5.98 5.26 -0.12
N ALA A 91 -7.17 4.77 -0.40
CA ALA A 91 -8.31 4.89 0.49
C ALA A 91 -8.44 3.66 1.38
N GLY A 92 -8.19 2.47 0.83
CA GLY A 92 -8.28 1.26 1.62
C GLY A 92 -8.00 0.02 0.79
N ILE A 93 -7.85 -1.09 1.50
CA ILE A 93 -7.62 -2.40 0.91
C ILE A 93 -8.65 -3.35 1.49
N VAL A 94 -9.36 -4.07 0.64
CA VAL A 94 -10.33 -5.06 1.11
C VAL A 94 -10.13 -6.36 0.34
N ALA A 95 -10.53 -7.47 0.96
CA ALA A 95 -10.53 -8.76 0.32
C ALA A 95 -11.95 -9.29 0.32
N GLU A 96 -12.35 -9.86 -0.80
CA GLU A 96 -13.69 -10.39 -0.97
C GLU A 96 -13.61 -11.78 -1.55
N PRO A 97 -14.54 -12.68 -1.20
CA PRO A 97 -14.58 -13.97 -1.87
C PRO A 97 -14.99 -13.76 -3.32
N GLY A 98 -14.25 -14.37 -4.21
CA GLY A 98 -14.61 -14.43 -5.61
C GLY A 98 -15.23 -15.75 -5.95
N ARG A 99 -15.46 -15.96 -7.23
CA ARG A 99 -16.12 -17.17 -7.69
C ARG A 99 -15.30 -18.41 -7.38
N SER A 100 -13.99 -18.35 -7.64
CA SER A 100 -13.10 -19.47 -7.38
C SER A 100 -11.78 -19.00 -6.80
N ALA A 101 -11.77 -17.77 -6.29
CA ALA A 101 -10.54 -17.15 -5.83
C ALA A 101 -10.90 -16.03 -4.87
N THR A 102 -9.89 -15.51 -4.21
CA THR A 102 -10.02 -14.30 -3.40
C THR A 102 -9.73 -13.10 -4.28
N VAL A 103 -10.53 -12.05 -4.14
CA VAL A 103 -10.29 -10.81 -4.87
C VAL A 103 -9.85 -9.76 -3.85
N VAL A 104 -8.67 -9.20 -4.05
CA VAL A 104 -8.18 -8.10 -3.22
C VAL A 104 -8.32 -6.82 -4.04
N ARG A 105 -8.89 -5.80 -3.43
CA ARG A 105 -9.07 -4.52 -4.10
C ARG A 105 -8.27 -3.46 -3.37
N LEU A 106 -7.36 -2.83 -4.11
CA LEU A 106 -6.71 -1.61 -3.63
C LEU A 106 -7.54 -0.46 -4.17
N MET A 107 -8.17 0.28 -3.26
CA MET A 107 -9.07 1.37 -3.64
C MET A 107 -8.39 2.69 -3.39
N PHE A 108 -8.35 3.55 -4.41
CA PHE A 108 -7.69 4.84 -4.33
C PHE A 108 -8.73 5.96 -4.22
N GLN A 109 -8.30 7.10 -3.68
CA GLN A 109 -9.22 8.17 -3.32
C GLN A 109 -9.87 8.83 -4.53
N ASP A 110 -9.25 8.72 -5.71
CA ASP A 110 -9.82 9.28 -6.94
C ASP A 110 -10.76 8.30 -7.64
N GLY A 111 -11.01 7.13 -7.05
CA GLY A 111 -11.87 6.13 -7.64
C GLY A 111 -11.13 5.07 -8.44
N ALA A 112 -9.83 5.23 -8.65
CA ALA A 112 -9.05 4.20 -9.31
C ALA A 112 -8.96 2.96 -8.42
N GLU A 113 -8.79 1.79 -9.04
CA GLU A 113 -8.69 0.54 -8.29
C GLU A 113 -7.73 -0.42 -8.97
N VAL A 114 -7.07 -1.22 -8.15
CA VAL A 114 -6.33 -2.40 -8.60
C VAL A 114 -7.07 -3.61 -8.05
N TRP A 115 -7.46 -4.51 -8.96
CA TRP A 115 -8.15 -5.75 -8.60
C TRP A 115 -7.17 -6.89 -8.74
N ILE A 116 -6.95 -7.63 -7.68
CA ILE A 116 -5.99 -8.72 -7.61
C ILE A 116 -6.77 -10.01 -7.37
N GLU A 117 -6.69 -10.94 -8.32
CA GLU A 117 -7.30 -12.27 -8.15
C GLU A 117 -6.22 -13.23 -7.69
N ALA A 118 -6.44 -13.87 -6.58
CA ALA A 118 -5.46 -14.76 -5.97
C ALA A 118 -6.14 -16.03 -5.48
N ASP A 119 -5.36 -17.12 -5.43
CA ASP A 119 -5.88 -18.38 -4.91
C ASP A 119 -6.22 -18.27 -3.43
N ARG A 120 -5.46 -17.45 -2.73
CA ARG A 120 -5.65 -17.21 -1.30
C ARG A 120 -5.10 -15.84 -0.96
N LEU A 121 -5.48 -15.32 0.18
CA LEU A 121 -4.91 -14.06 0.65
C LEU A 121 -3.54 -14.35 1.27
N ALA A 122 -2.51 -13.81 0.67
CA ALA A 122 -1.15 -13.93 1.17
C ALA A 122 -0.44 -12.61 0.90
N CYS A 123 -0.43 -11.76 1.90
CA CYS A 123 0.06 -10.39 1.76
C CYS A 123 1.21 -10.15 2.74
N LEU A 124 2.22 -9.47 2.26
CA LEU A 124 3.29 -9.00 3.14
C LEU A 124 3.48 -7.51 2.89
N PHE A 125 3.49 -6.74 3.96
CA PHE A 125 3.80 -5.32 3.95
C PHE A 125 5.00 -5.09 4.84
N GLN A 126 5.99 -4.33 4.34
CA GLN A 126 7.12 -4.00 5.18
C GLN A 126 7.73 -2.67 4.79
N ASP A 127 8.15 -1.93 5.81
CA ASP A 127 8.90 -0.71 5.60
C ASP A 127 10.28 -1.06 5.05
N LEU A 128 10.74 -0.30 4.08
CA LEU A 128 12.06 -0.50 3.47
C LEU A 128 13.13 0.29 4.19
N GLU A 129 12.73 1.18 5.08
CA GLU A 129 13.66 2.04 5.82
C GLU A 129 12.99 2.44 7.12
N GLU A 130 13.77 2.99 8.02
CA GLU A 130 13.20 3.54 9.25
C GLU A 130 12.33 4.73 8.90
N PRO A 131 11.14 4.85 9.52
CA PRO A 131 10.32 6.02 9.27
C PRO A 131 11.07 7.30 9.60
N ARG A 132 10.93 8.28 8.73
CA ARG A 132 11.59 9.56 8.89
C ARG A 132 10.57 10.58 9.37
N LEU A 133 10.82 11.16 10.52
CA LEU A 133 9.92 12.17 11.06
C LEU A 133 10.19 13.50 10.39
N ALA A 134 9.11 14.25 10.13
CA ALA A 134 9.24 15.58 9.60
C ALA A 134 9.89 16.48 10.63
N SER A 135 10.86 17.27 10.21
CA SER A 135 11.50 18.23 11.10
C SER A 135 11.00 19.63 10.77
N ALA A 136 11.18 20.54 11.72
CA ALA A 136 10.81 21.93 11.47
C ALA A 136 11.58 22.49 10.29
N GLN A 137 12.85 22.10 10.17
CA GLN A 137 13.67 22.59 9.08
C GLN A 137 13.14 22.09 7.73
N GLU A 138 12.73 20.85 7.67
CA GLU A 138 12.19 20.34 6.43
C GLU A 138 10.92 21.06 6.04
N ARG A 139 10.07 21.35 7.03
CA ARG A 139 8.84 22.06 6.74
C ARG A 139 9.08 23.49 6.31
N GLU A 140 10.05 24.15 6.92
CA GLU A 140 10.36 25.54 6.61
C GLU A 140 11.17 25.68 5.34
N GLY A 141 11.97 24.69 5.03
CA GLY A 141 12.81 24.75 3.85
C GLY A 141 12.07 24.55 2.54
N ARG A 142 10.80 24.28 2.58
CA ARG A 142 10.03 24.09 1.36
C ARG A 142 9.53 25.40 0.84
N PRO A 143 9.78 25.67 -0.42
CA PRO A 143 9.24 26.89 -1.04
C PRO A 143 7.75 26.84 -1.08
#